data_2df4916544295fb3c25aa4beec242714
#
_entry.id   2df4916544295fb3c25aa4beec242714
#
_cell.length_a   1.000
_cell.length_b   1.000
_cell.length_c   1.000
_cell.angle_alpha   90.00
_cell.angle_beta   90.00
_cell.angle_gamma   90.00
#
_symmetry.space_group_name_H-M   'P 1'
#
loop_
_entity.id
_entity.type
_entity.pdbx_description
1 polymer ?
#
loop_
_entity_poly.entity_id
_entity_poly.type
_entity_poly.pdbx_seq_one_letter_code
_entity_poly.pdbx_strand_id
1 'polypeptide(L)'
;MRFHAHMVLRSVCGPHAHMSTWPFFALVLFSKVIGHAALKAKLIGNIREGRVAHAQLFMGPRGGGNLAMALAYARYLLCQDRDTVDACGKCSSCLQMNKLEHPDVHLEFPIFFTDKVKVCEPFTPQWRQTVLAEPYLDVEQWRDRLESENKQLRMGVDIAQEIQRKLSLRSFMGGYKVMLIWLPELMDAAAANKLLKVLEEPEPNTVFLLVSTDAEQLLATILSRAQLVKVSALRPTELVEAL
;
A
#
# COMPACT_ATOMS: atom_id res chain seq x y z
N MET A 1 22.30 16.55 6.85
CA MET A 1 22.40 15.32 7.66
C MET A 1 21.17 14.44 7.40
N ARG A 2 21.07 13.76 6.24
CA ARG A 2 19.84 13.04 5.78
C ARG A 2 20.16 11.64 5.21
N PHE A 3 21.19 10.94 5.72
CA PHE A 3 21.67 9.69 5.07
C PHE A 3 21.79 8.47 6.00
N HIS A 4 21.18 8.42 7.20
CA HIS A 4 21.55 7.39 8.17
C HIS A 4 20.58 6.23 8.38
N ALA A 5 19.30 6.31 8.01
CA ALA A 5 18.36 5.20 8.27
C ALA A 5 18.55 3.99 7.33
N HIS A 6 18.88 4.24 6.06
CA HIS A 6 19.13 3.17 5.07
C HIS A 6 20.45 2.42 5.28
N MET A 7 21.42 3.09 5.87
CA MET A 7 22.78 2.54 6.06
C MET A 7 22.88 1.65 7.31
N VAL A 8 22.05 1.90 8.33
CA VAL A 8 22.05 1.12 9.58
C VAL A 8 21.53 -0.31 9.37
N LEU A 9 20.52 -0.50 8.51
CA LEU A 9 19.99 -1.84 8.20
C LEU A 9 20.98 -2.71 7.38
N ARG A 10 21.88 -2.09 6.61
CA ARG A 10 22.91 -2.83 5.85
C ARG A 10 24.20 -3.12 6.64
N SER A 11 24.52 -2.35 7.66
CA SER A 11 25.79 -2.49 8.38
C SER A 11 25.75 -3.47 9.57
N VAL A 12 24.55 -3.87 10.01
CA VAL A 12 24.37 -4.82 11.12
C VAL A 12 24.20 -6.27 10.63
N CYS A 13 23.81 -6.47 9.37
CA CYS A 13 23.79 -7.79 8.74
C CYS A 13 25.00 -7.95 7.84
N GLY A 14 25.99 -8.77 8.26
CA GLY A 14 27.11 -9.21 7.43
C GLY A 14 26.60 -9.96 6.17
N PRO A 15 27.44 -10.11 5.11
CA PRO A 15 27.02 -10.60 3.78
C PRO A 15 26.49 -12.04 3.70
N HIS A 16 26.30 -12.72 4.83
CA HIS A 16 25.85 -14.12 4.91
C HIS A 16 24.83 -14.40 6.03
N ALA A 17 24.15 -13.39 6.58
CA ALA A 17 23.00 -13.67 7.42
C ALA A 17 21.89 -14.25 6.54
N HIS A 18 21.69 -15.57 6.61
CA HIS A 18 20.55 -16.27 6.02
C HIS A 18 19.24 -15.61 6.49
N MET A 19 18.65 -14.74 5.67
CA MET A 19 17.29 -14.20 5.83
C MET A 19 16.22 -15.27 5.59
N SER A 20 16.48 -16.52 5.95
CA SER A 20 15.71 -17.69 5.52
C SER A 20 14.68 -18.20 6.52
N THR A 21 14.34 -17.45 7.59
CA THR A 21 13.41 -17.98 8.62
C THR A 21 12.29 -17.04 9.07
N TRP A 22 12.06 -15.91 8.40
CA TRP A 22 10.82 -15.19 8.62
C TRP A 22 9.72 -15.83 7.74
N PRO A 23 8.60 -16.26 8.34
CA PRO A 23 7.52 -16.81 7.52
C PRO A 23 6.99 -15.70 6.63
N PHE A 24 7.27 -15.77 5.36
CA PHE A 24 6.91 -14.81 4.29
C PHE A 24 5.42 -14.40 4.29
N PHE A 25 4.57 -15.14 4.98
CA PHE A 25 3.11 -14.98 4.94
C PHE A 25 2.52 -14.07 6.03
N ALA A 26 3.34 -13.54 6.96
CA ALA A 26 2.82 -12.81 8.13
C ALA A 26 2.91 -11.27 8.03
N LEU A 27 3.53 -10.71 6.99
CA LEU A 27 3.94 -9.30 6.92
C LEU A 27 2.80 -8.29 6.73
N VAL A 28 1.58 -8.76 6.44
CA VAL A 28 0.41 -7.90 6.18
C VAL A 28 -0.56 -7.87 7.37
N LEU A 29 -0.08 -8.06 8.60
CA LEU A 29 -0.84 -7.92 9.85
C LEU A 29 -0.44 -6.61 10.56
N PHE A 30 -1.37 -5.98 11.25
CA PHE A 30 -1.06 -4.81 12.09
C PHE A 30 0.00 -5.13 13.15
N SER A 31 -0.03 -6.33 13.72
CA SER A 31 0.97 -6.82 14.69
C SER A 31 2.38 -6.92 14.11
N LYS A 32 2.52 -7.01 12.78
CA LYS A 32 3.80 -7.10 12.07
C LYS A 32 4.30 -5.77 11.53
N VAL A 33 3.46 -4.75 11.47
CA VAL A 33 3.91 -3.39 11.16
C VAL A 33 4.69 -2.85 12.36
N ILE A 34 5.92 -2.40 12.13
CA ILE A 34 6.79 -1.88 13.17
C ILE A 34 6.21 -0.59 13.76
N GLY A 35 6.23 -0.42 15.05
CA GLY A 35 5.80 0.78 15.75
C GLY A 35 4.31 1.14 15.57
N HIS A 36 4.01 2.43 15.65
CA HIS A 36 2.68 3.04 15.36
C HIS A 36 1.51 2.51 16.18
N ALA A 37 1.69 2.09 17.44
CA ALA A 37 0.67 1.45 18.26
C ALA A 37 -0.64 2.26 18.35
N ALA A 38 -0.55 3.57 18.59
CA ALA A 38 -1.72 4.44 18.69
C ALA A 38 -2.47 4.58 17.35
N LEU A 39 -1.75 4.65 16.23
CA LEU A 39 -2.36 4.71 14.89
C LEU A 39 -3.08 3.40 14.55
N LYS A 40 -2.46 2.26 14.81
CA LYS A 40 -3.08 0.93 14.63
C LYS A 40 -4.38 0.81 15.42
N ALA A 41 -4.35 1.14 16.71
CA ALA A 41 -5.54 1.10 17.57
C ALA A 41 -6.67 1.99 17.03
N LYS A 42 -6.35 3.21 16.56
CA LYS A 42 -7.31 4.12 15.93
C LYS A 42 -7.92 3.54 14.66
N LEU A 43 -7.10 2.99 13.75
CA LEU A 43 -7.56 2.40 12.48
C LEU A 43 -8.46 1.19 12.72
N ILE A 44 -8.07 0.30 13.63
CA ILE A 44 -8.85 -0.86 14.05
C ILE A 44 -10.20 -0.41 14.66
N GLY A 45 -10.16 0.56 15.56
CA GLY A 45 -11.36 1.13 16.18
C GLY A 45 -12.35 1.69 15.15
N ASN A 46 -11.86 2.46 14.18
CA ASN A 46 -12.70 3.02 13.12
C ASN A 46 -13.41 1.94 12.31
N ILE A 47 -12.70 0.87 11.91
CA ILE A 47 -13.30 -0.24 11.16
C ILE A 47 -14.37 -0.96 12.00
N ARG A 48 -14.09 -1.22 13.28
CA ARG A 48 -15.03 -1.90 14.19
C ARG A 48 -16.30 -1.10 14.44
N GLU A 49 -16.20 0.21 14.45
CA GLU A 49 -17.33 1.13 14.65
C GLU A 49 -18.04 1.46 13.32
N GLY A 50 -17.64 0.85 12.20
CA GLY A 50 -18.23 1.10 10.89
C GLY A 50 -17.87 2.46 10.28
N ARG A 51 -16.90 3.17 10.85
CA ARG A 51 -16.42 4.48 10.36
C ARG A 51 -15.27 4.31 9.37
N VAL A 52 -15.59 3.73 8.23
CA VAL A 52 -14.63 3.50 7.14
C VAL A 52 -14.78 4.62 6.11
N ALA A 53 -13.80 5.52 6.04
CA ALA A 53 -13.79 6.55 5.00
C ALA A 53 -13.54 5.89 3.63
N HIS A 54 -14.28 6.34 2.62
CA HIS A 54 -14.18 5.81 1.25
C HIS A 54 -12.82 6.10 0.60
N ALA A 55 -12.11 7.15 1.00
CA ALA A 55 -10.76 7.46 0.54
C ALA A 55 -9.89 7.84 1.74
N GLN A 56 -8.77 7.15 1.89
CA GLN A 56 -7.79 7.38 2.95
C GLN A 56 -6.40 7.55 2.34
N LEU A 57 -5.68 8.57 2.79
CA LEU A 57 -4.31 8.87 2.34
C LEU A 57 -3.33 8.55 3.46
N PHE A 58 -2.63 7.42 3.34
CA PHE A 58 -1.53 7.03 4.21
C PHE A 58 -0.28 7.82 3.82
N MET A 59 0.02 8.85 4.60
CA MET A 59 1.07 9.82 4.33
C MET A 59 2.16 9.76 5.39
N GLY A 60 3.40 9.62 4.97
CA GLY A 60 4.55 9.65 5.88
C GLY A 60 5.89 9.52 5.13
N PRO A 61 7.02 9.62 5.83
CA PRO A 61 8.33 9.55 5.20
C PRO A 61 8.61 8.18 4.59
N ARG A 62 9.56 8.12 3.68
CA ARG A 62 10.10 6.86 3.13
C ARG A 62 10.59 5.97 4.27
N GLY A 63 10.29 4.67 4.19
CA GLY A 63 10.64 3.70 5.25
C GLY A 63 9.79 3.83 6.53
N GLY A 64 8.81 4.74 6.58
CA GLY A 64 7.90 4.90 7.72
C GLY A 64 6.85 3.80 7.88
N GLY A 65 6.71 2.91 6.89
CA GLY A 65 5.74 1.82 6.92
C GLY A 65 4.36 2.19 6.35
N ASN A 66 4.26 3.24 5.55
CA ASN A 66 3.01 3.72 4.95
C ASN A 66 2.30 2.60 4.16
N LEU A 67 3.04 1.90 3.29
CA LEU A 67 2.52 0.79 2.49
C LEU A 67 2.14 -0.42 3.35
N ALA A 68 3.02 -0.80 4.29
CA ALA A 68 2.75 -1.89 5.22
C ALA A 68 1.47 -1.63 6.05
N MET A 69 1.29 -0.39 6.53
CA MET A 69 0.10 0.03 7.28
C MET A 69 -1.17 -0.03 6.43
N ALA A 70 -1.13 0.46 5.19
CA ALA A 70 -2.26 0.41 4.26
C ALA A 70 -2.66 -1.04 3.90
N LEU A 71 -1.68 -1.92 3.71
CA LEU A 71 -1.92 -3.34 3.44
C LEU A 71 -2.51 -4.06 4.67
N ALA A 72 -2.00 -3.78 5.87
CA ALA A 72 -2.57 -4.32 7.11
C ALA A 72 -4.01 -3.82 7.34
N TYR A 73 -4.27 -2.55 7.03
CA TYR A 73 -5.62 -1.98 7.06
C TYR A 73 -6.56 -2.70 6.07
N ALA A 74 -6.14 -2.89 4.83
CA ALA A 74 -6.91 -3.61 3.81
C ALA A 74 -7.25 -5.03 4.28
N ARG A 75 -6.25 -5.74 4.81
CA ARG A 75 -6.44 -7.10 5.32
C ARG A 75 -7.43 -7.15 6.48
N TYR A 76 -7.31 -6.22 7.44
CA TYR A 76 -8.22 -6.16 8.57
C TYR A 76 -9.65 -5.82 8.13
N LEU A 77 -9.81 -4.89 7.19
CA LEU A 77 -11.10 -4.51 6.61
C LEU A 77 -11.82 -5.69 5.94
N LEU A 78 -11.07 -6.51 5.19
CA LEU A 78 -11.61 -7.65 4.43
C LEU A 78 -11.68 -8.93 5.26
N CYS A 79 -11.10 -8.99 6.45
CA CYS A 79 -11.11 -10.18 7.28
C CYS A 79 -12.53 -10.54 7.71
N GLN A 80 -12.92 -11.80 7.51
CA GLN A 80 -14.25 -12.31 7.83
C GLN A 80 -14.43 -12.62 9.33
N ASP A 81 -13.31 -12.83 10.05
CA ASP A 81 -13.29 -13.23 11.46
C ASP A 81 -12.20 -12.41 12.20
N ARG A 82 -12.31 -11.06 12.10
CA ARG A 82 -11.36 -10.15 12.76
C ARG A 82 -11.65 -10.05 14.25
N ASP A 83 -10.59 -9.98 15.05
CA ASP A 83 -10.71 -9.73 16.49
C ASP A 83 -10.53 -8.24 16.83
N THR A 84 -10.30 -7.95 18.11
CA THR A 84 -10.14 -6.57 18.60
C THR A 84 -8.75 -5.99 18.31
N VAL A 85 -7.81 -6.80 17.91
CA VAL A 85 -6.39 -6.44 17.79
C VAL A 85 -5.90 -6.55 16.35
N ASP A 86 -6.31 -7.62 15.60
CA ASP A 86 -5.80 -7.86 14.26
C ASP A 86 -6.77 -8.71 13.41
N ALA A 87 -6.40 -8.94 12.15
CA ALA A 87 -7.05 -9.90 11.27
C ALA A 87 -6.74 -11.32 11.72
N CYS A 88 -7.69 -12.25 11.58
CA CYS A 88 -7.56 -13.63 12.09
C CYS A 88 -6.44 -14.45 11.45
N GLY A 89 -5.93 -14.05 10.29
CA GLY A 89 -4.84 -14.74 9.58
C GLY A 89 -5.22 -16.06 8.89
N LYS A 90 -6.39 -16.62 9.15
CA LYS A 90 -6.78 -18.00 8.75
C LYS A 90 -8.01 -18.09 7.84
N CYS A 91 -8.89 -17.09 7.80
CA CYS A 91 -10.06 -17.11 6.90
C CYS A 91 -9.63 -16.98 5.43
N SER A 92 -10.55 -17.29 4.50
CA SER A 92 -10.26 -17.28 3.06
C SER A 92 -9.70 -15.94 2.57
N SER A 93 -10.27 -14.81 3.02
CA SER A 93 -9.75 -13.47 2.71
C SER A 93 -8.31 -13.29 3.23
N CYS A 94 -8.01 -13.69 4.46
CA CYS A 94 -6.67 -13.60 5.02
C CYS A 94 -5.65 -14.46 4.25
N LEU A 95 -6.03 -15.66 3.84
CA LEU A 95 -5.15 -16.54 3.07
C LEU A 95 -4.84 -15.97 1.67
N GLN A 96 -5.83 -15.37 1.02
CA GLN A 96 -5.63 -14.65 -0.25
C GLN A 96 -4.78 -13.38 -0.06
N MET A 97 -4.98 -12.64 1.03
CA MET A 97 -4.16 -11.47 1.36
C MET A 97 -2.70 -11.83 1.69
N ASN A 98 -2.40 -13.05 2.15
CA ASN A 98 -1.02 -13.52 2.32
C ASN A 98 -0.21 -13.48 1.00
N LYS A 99 -0.90 -13.57 -0.13
CA LYS A 99 -0.31 -13.53 -1.47
C LYS A 99 -0.62 -12.21 -2.20
N LEU A 100 -1.37 -11.30 -1.57
CA LEU A 100 -1.96 -10.10 -2.21
C LEU A 100 -2.80 -10.46 -3.45
N GLU A 101 -3.51 -11.59 -3.40
CA GLU A 101 -4.34 -12.15 -4.48
C GLU A 101 -5.83 -12.14 -4.15
N HIS A 102 -6.24 -11.34 -3.18
CA HIS A 102 -7.67 -11.20 -2.86
C HIS A 102 -8.41 -10.58 -4.05
N PRO A 103 -9.53 -11.17 -4.53
CA PRO A 103 -10.22 -10.74 -5.76
C PRO A 103 -10.77 -9.31 -5.67
N ASP A 104 -11.12 -8.85 -4.47
CA ASP A 104 -11.64 -7.51 -4.21
C ASP A 104 -10.53 -6.52 -3.79
N VAL A 105 -9.26 -6.87 -3.97
CA VAL A 105 -8.11 -5.97 -3.77
C VAL A 105 -7.42 -5.70 -5.09
N HIS A 106 -7.46 -4.47 -5.50
CA HIS A 106 -6.81 -3.98 -6.71
C HIS A 106 -5.61 -3.13 -6.34
N LEU A 107 -4.50 -3.38 -7.02
CA LEU A 107 -3.20 -2.77 -6.71
C LEU A 107 -2.75 -1.97 -7.93
N GLU A 108 -2.49 -0.68 -7.73
CA GLU A 108 -1.93 0.19 -8.75
C GLU A 108 -0.69 0.89 -8.21
N PHE A 109 0.33 0.97 -9.03
CA PHE A 109 1.65 1.44 -8.67
C PHE A 109 2.38 2.02 -9.89
N PRO A 110 3.40 2.86 -9.71
CA PRO A 110 4.12 3.45 -10.83
C PRO A 110 4.92 2.39 -11.59
N ILE A 111 4.87 2.49 -12.92
CA ILE A 111 5.59 1.64 -13.85
C ILE A 111 6.32 2.48 -14.89
N PHE A 112 7.28 1.92 -15.61
CA PHE A 112 7.76 2.54 -16.83
C PHE A 112 6.90 2.11 -18.03
N PHE A 113 6.61 3.05 -18.90
CA PHE A 113 5.81 2.78 -20.09
C PHE A 113 6.67 2.28 -21.25
N THR A 114 6.09 1.35 -21.99
CA THR A 114 6.59 0.92 -23.30
C THR A 114 5.48 1.11 -24.33
N ASP A 115 5.78 0.90 -25.60
CA ASP A 115 4.77 0.97 -26.68
C ASP A 115 3.63 -0.06 -26.46
N LYS A 116 3.93 -1.16 -25.78
CA LYS A 116 2.99 -2.28 -25.57
C LYS A 116 2.38 -2.33 -24.16
N VAL A 117 3.02 -1.74 -23.16
CA VAL A 117 2.62 -1.88 -21.74
C VAL A 117 2.46 -0.51 -21.13
N LYS A 118 1.22 -0.19 -20.70
CA LYS A 118 0.82 1.08 -20.08
C LYS A 118 -0.04 0.90 -18.83
N VAL A 119 -0.20 -0.35 -18.37
CA VAL A 119 -0.99 -0.73 -17.18
C VAL A 119 -0.16 -1.59 -16.23
N CYS A 120 -0.55 -1.65 -14.95
CA CYS A 120 0.20 -2.33 -13.90
C CYS A 120 0.16 -3.87 -14.00
N GLU A 121 -0.86 -4.42 -14.67
CA GLU A 121 -1.16 -5.86 -14.65
C GLU A 121 0.05 -6.76 -14.98
N PRO A 122 0.85 -6.51 -16.03
CA PRO A 122 2.02 -7.33 -16.34
C PRO A 122 3.10 -7.35 -15.26
N PHE A 123 3.17 -6.30 -14.45
CA PHE A 123 4.15 -6.15 -13.35
C PHE A 123 3.59 -6.57 -11.98
N THR A 124 2.29 -6.86 -11.89
CA THR A 124 1.63 -7.16 -10.62
C THR A 124 2.22 -8.38 -9.88
N PRO A 125 2.59 -9.49 -10.55
CA PRO A 125 3.23 -10.62 -9.86
C PRO A 125 4.57 -10.25 -9.24
N GLN A 126 5.40 -9.50 -9.96
CA GLN A 126 6.70 -9.03 -9.47
C GLN A 126 6.54 -8.02 -8.32
N TRP A 127 5.57 -7.08 -8.43
CA TRP A 127 5.29 -6.12 -7.37
C TRP A 127 4.81 -6.81 -6.09
N ARG A 128 3.88 -7.76 -6.19
CA ARG A 128 3.40 -8.57 -5.05
C ARG A 128 4.56 -9.28 -4.35
N GLN A 129 5.42 -9.95 -5.11
CA GLN A 129 6.57 -10.65 -4.57
C GLN A 129 7.53 -9.69 -3.85
N THR A 130 7.80 -8.52 -4.44
CA THR A 130 8.67 -7.51 -3.85
C THR A 130 8.09 -6.96 -2.56
N VAL A 131 6.82 -6.56 -2.54
CA VAL A 131 6.16 -6.00 -1.35
C VAL A 131 6.01 -7.03 -0.23
N LEU A 132 5.75 -8.29 -0.55
CA LEU A 132 5.69 -9.35 0.46
C LEU A 132 7.06 -9.64 1.09
N ALA A 133 8.14 -9.47 0.34
CA ALA A 133 9.50 -9.59 0.85
C ALA A 133 9.95 -8.33 1.61
N GLU A 134 9.56 -7.15 1.12
CA GLU A 134 10.02 -5.84 1.61
C GLU A 134 8.81 -4.87 1.73
N PRO A 135 7.96 -4.98 2.78
CA PRO A 135 6.75 -4.16 2.91
C PRO A 135 7.03 -2.67 3.19
N TYR A 136 8.30 -2.31 3.46
CA TYR A 136 8.80 -0.94 3.58
C TYR A 136 9.44 -0.43 2.29
N LEU A 137 9.08 -1.04 1.18
CA LEU A 137 9.53 -0.73 -0.18
C LEU A 137 9.46 0.77 -0.47
N ASP A 138 10.53 1.32 -1.05
CA ASP A 138 10.56 2.65 -1.62
C ASP A 138 10.60 2.63 -3.18
N VAL A 139 10.47 3.81 -3.78
CA VAL A 139 10.42 3.95 -5.24
C VAL A 139 11.72 3.54 -5.92
N GLU A 140 12.87 3.76 -5.27
CA GLU A 140 14.18 3.42 -5.83
C GLU A 140 14.37 1.90 -5.86
N GLN A 141 14.04 1.23 -4.75
CA GLN A 141 14.06 -0.23 -4.69
C GLN A 141 13.12 -0.86 -5.75
N TRP A 142 11.95 -0.26 -5.95
CA TRP A 142 11.04 -0.71 -7.01
C TRP A 142 11.61 -0.49 -8.41
N ARG A 143 12.26 0.67 -8.65
CA ARG A 143 12.95 0.96 -9.91
C ARG A 143 14.04 -0.06 -10.21
N ASP A 144 14.85 -0.40 -9.20
CA ASP A 144 15.92 -1.40 -9.32
C ASP A 144 15.35 -2.78 -9.68
N ARG A 145 14.23 -3.17 -9.07
CA ARG A 145 13.54 -4.44 -9.39
C ARG A 145 13.01 -4.51 -10.81
N LEU A 146 12.61 -3.37 -11.36
CA LEU A 146 12.14 -3.28 -12.74
C LEU A 146 13.28 -3.17 -13.77
N GLU A 147 14.54 -3.16 -13.34
CA GLU A 147 15.72 -2.97 -14.22
C GLU A 147 15.55 -1.72 -15.12
N SER A 148 15.00 -0.65 -14.54
CA SER A 148 14.57 0.55 -15.28
C SER A 148 15.41 1.79 -14.96
N GLU A 149 16.73 1.63 -14.74
CA GLU A 149 17.64 2.69 -14.28
C GLU A 149 17.50 4.02 -15.02
N ASN A 150 17.22 3.97 -16.33
CA ASN A 150 17.11 5.15 -17.19
C ASN A 150 15.66 5.51 -17.59
N LYS A 151 14.64 4.86 -16.96
CA LYS A 151 13.25 5.08 -17.33
C LYS A 151 12.50 5.75 -16.18
N GLN A 152 11.68 6.75 -16.52
CA GLN A 152 10.84 7.40 -15.54
C GLN A 152 9.65 6.52 -15.17
N LEU A 153 9.50 6.24 -13.87
CA LEU A 153 8.31 5.60 -13.32
C LEU A 153 7.18 6.63 -13.25
N ARG A 154 6.00 6.25 -13.74
CA ARG A 154 4.80 7.10 -13.72
C ARG A 154 3.52 6.29 -13.77
N MET A 155 2.40 6.93 -13.48
CA MET A 155 1.07 6.39 -13.69
C MET A 155 0.31 7.29 -14.67
N GLY A 156 0.00 6.76 -15.84
CA GLY A 156 -0.69 7.50 -16.91
C GLY A 156 -2.19 7.23 -16.95
N VAL A 157 -2.81 7.85 -17.92
CA VAL A 157 -4.26 7.79 -18.16
C VAL A 157 -4.79 6.36 -18.33
N ASP A 158 -4.01 5.45 -18.91
CA ASP A 158 -4.41 4.05 -19.10
C ASP A 158 -4.59 3.34 -17.74
N ILE A 159 -3.73 3.62 -16.75
CA ILE A 159 -3.87 3.11 -15.38
C ILE A 159 -5.15 3.67 -14.74
N ALA A 160 -5.43 4.97 -14.90
CA ALA A 160 -6.65 5.55 -14.37
C ALA A 160 -7.93 4.98 -15.03
N GLN A 161 -7.88 4.62 -16.30
CA GLN A 161 -8.98 3.90 -16.97
C GLN A 161 -9.15 2.50 -16.40
N GLU A 162 -8.06 1.80 -16.16
CA GLU A 162 -8.09 0.47 -15.57
C GLU A 162 -8.66 0.49 -14.15
N ILE A 163 -8.32 1.50 -13.33
CA ILE A 163 -8.94 1.74 -12.03
C ILE A 163 -10.47 1.84 -12.17
N GLN A 164 -10.96 2.69 -13.09
CA GLN A 164 -12.40 2.84 -13.32
C GLN A 164 -13.05 1.51 -13.74
N ARG A 165 -12.42 0.78 -14.66
CA ARG A 165 -12.90 -0.54 -15.11
C ARG A 165 -12.98 -1.55 -13.97
N LYS A 166 -11.94 -1.67 -13.15
CA LYS A 166 -11.92 -2.58 -11.99
C LYS A 166 -13.00 -2.24 -10.98
N LEU A 167 -13.21 -0.96 -10.72
CA LEU A 167 -14.18 -0.50 -9.72
C LEU A 167 -15.63 -0.59 -10.20
N SER A 168 -15.92 -0.57 -11.51
CA SER A 168 -17.26 -0.79 -12.04
C SER A 168 -17.75 -2.23 -11.86
N LEU A 169 -16.86 -3.18 -11.59
CA LEU A 169 -17.25 -4.57 -11.30
C LEU A 169 -17.78 -4.69 -9.87
N ARG A 170 -18.73 -5.60 -9.67
CA ARG A 170 -19.23 -5.91 -8.33
C ARG A 170 -18.15 -6.61 -7.50
N SER A 171 -18.21 -6.43 -6.15
CA SER A 171 -17.37 -7.21 -5.25
C SER A 171 -17.62 -8.71 -5.44
N PHE A 172 -16.54 -9.47 -5.53
CA PHE A 172 -16.59 -10.93 -5.68
C PHE A 172 -17.00 -11.62 -4.38
N MET A 173 -16.50 -11.12 -3.24
CA MET A 173 -16.78 -11.68 -1.93
C MET A 173 -17.99 -11.04 -1.24
N GLY A 174 -18.66 -10.07 -1.89
CA GLY A 174 -19.85 -9.39 -1.36
C GLY A 174 -19.60 -8.37 -0.25
N GLY A 175 -18.34 -8.02 0.03
CA GLY A 175 -17.92 -7.04 1.03
C GLY A 175 -17.35 -5.76 0.42
N TYR A 176 -16.35 -5.22 1.09
CA TYR A 176 -15.60 -4.07 0.59
C TYR A 176 -14.75 -4.42 -0.64
N LYS A 177 -14.65 -3.47 -1.58
CA LYS A 177 -13.61 -3.43 -2.61
C LYS A 177 -12.52 -2.47 -2.16
N VAL A 178 -11.28 -2.86 -2.27
CA VAL A 178 -10.12 -2.03 -1.91
C VAL A 178 -9.33 -1.71 -3.16
N MET A 179 -9.15 -0.42 -3.43
CA MET A 179 -8.25 0.10 -4.45
C MET A 179 -7.04 0.72 -3.77
N LEU A 180 -5.92 0.02 -3.76
CA LEU A 180 -4.67 0.54 -3.24
C LEU A 180 -3.88 1.16 -4.37
N ILE A 181 -3.53 2.45 -4.21
CA ILE A 181 -2.71 3.21 -5.16
C ILE A 181 -1.44 3.64 -4.44
N TRP A 182 -0.32 3.05 -4.83
CA TRP A 182 0.98 3.37 -4.26
C TRP A 182 1.66 4.46 -5.06
N LEU A 183 2.12 5.52 -4.39
CA LEU A 183 2.77 6.71 -4.94
C LEU A 183 1.90 7.46 -5.97
N PRO A 184 0.67 7.89 -5.59
CA PRO A 184 -0.22 8.65 -6.47
C PRO A 184 0.39 10.01 -6.91
N GLU A 185 1.41 10.50 -6.23
CA GLU A 185 2.21 11.67 -6.62
C GLU A 185 2.94 11.48 -7.97
N LEU A 186 3.10 10.25 -8.43
CA LEU A 186 3.68 9.93 -9.74
C LEU A 186 2.63 9.79 -10.86
N MET A 187 1.37 10.16 -10.59
CA MET A 187 0.35 10.26 -11.62
C MET A 187 0.58 11.51 -12.48
N ASP A 188 0.42 11.36 -13.80
CA ASP A 188 0.31 12.53 -14.65
C ASP A 188 -1.02 13.28 -14.39
N ALA A 189 -1.09 14.56 -14.75
CA ALA A 189 -2.26 15.41 -14.47
C ALA A 189 -3.56 14.84 -15.07
N ALA A 190 -3.49 14.18 -16.22
CA ALA A 190 -4.66 13.61 -16.87
C ALA A 190 -5.17 12.37 -16.14
N ALA A 191 -4.25 11.50 -15.66
CA ALA A 191 -4.59 10.35 -14.82
C ALA A 191 -5.19 10.78 -13.49
N ALA A 192 -4.56 11.74 -12.81
CA ALA A 192 -5.03 12.26 -11.54
C ALA A 192 -6.43 12.91 -11.65
N ASN A 193 -6.68 13.72 -12.67
CA ASN A 193 -8.01 14.30 -12.92
C ASN A 193 -9.07 13.22 -13.21
N LYS A 194 -8.69 12.13 -13.85
CA LYS A 194 -9.61 11.03 -14.09
C LYS A 194 -9.94 10.27 -12.81
N LEU A 195 -8.97 10.11 -11.90
CA LEU A 195 -9.16 9.53 -10.59
C LEU A 195 -10.12 10.35 -9.71
N LEU A 196 -10.10 11.69 -9.81
CA LEU A 196 -10.98 12.56 -9.02
C LEU A 196 -12.45 12.20 -9.15
N LYS A 197 -12.91 11.87 -10.37
CA LYS A 197 -14.32 11.49 -10.61
C LYS A 197 -14.74 10.26 -9.81
N VAL A 198 -13.83 9.30 -9.68
CA VAL A 198 -14.10 8.04 -8.95
C VAL A 198 -14.00 8.23 -7.45
N LEU A 199 -13.15 9.19 -7.01
CA LEU A 199 -13.05 9.57 -5.60
C LEU A 199 -14.26 10.39 -5.12
N GLU A 200 -14.88 11.18 -6.00
CA GLU A 200 -16.09 11.98 -5.69
C GLU A 200 -17.34 11.12 -5.56
N GLU A 201 -17.49 10.17 -6.47
CA GLU A 201 -18.68 9.30 -6.56
C GLU A 201 -18.24 7.83 -6.58
N PRO A 202 -17.72 7.31 -5.47
CA PRO A 202 -17.27 5.91 -5.42
C PRO A 202 -18.46 4.94 -5.47
N GLU A 203 -18.26 3.81 -6.12
CA GLU A 203 -19.19 2.70 -6.04
C GLU A 203 -19.36 2.24 -4.57
N PRO A 204 -20.56 1.78 -4.18
CA PRO A 204 -20.82 1.35 -2.81
C PRO A 204 -19.77 0.34 -2.30
N ASN A 205 -19.42 0.47 -1.03
CA ASN A 205 -18.40 -0.36 -0.36
C ASN A 205 -17.00 -0.33 -1.02
N THR A 206 -16.69 0.72 -1.78
CA THR A 206 -15.35 0.93 -2.32
C THR A 206 -14.51 1.77 -1.37
N VAL A 207 -13.29 1.32 -1.08
CA VAL A 207 -12.32 2.01 -0.23
C VAL A 207 -11.03 2.22 -1.01
N PHE A 208 -10.65 3.49 -1.17
CA PHE A 208 -9.37 3.88 -1.74
C PHE A 208 -8.33 4.01 -0.62
N LEU A 209 -7.21 3.35 -0.79
CA LEU A 209 -6.03 3.48 0.06
C LEU A 209 -4.91 4.09 -0.79
N LEU A 210 -4.75 5.40 -0.67
CA LEU A 210 -3.67 6.14 -1.32
C LEU A 210 -2.45 6.09 -0.39
N VAL A 211 -1.30 5.72 -0.90
CA VAL A 211 -0.07 5.60 -0.13
C VAL A 211 0.99 6.51 -0.73
N SER A 212 1.31 7.58 -0.04
CA SER A 212 2.21 8.63 -0.53
C SER A 212 3.36 8.91 0.44
N THR A 213 4.47 9.37 -0.11
CA THR A 213 5.64 9.83 0.65
C THR A 213 5.88 11.33 0.52
N ASP A 214 5.18 11.99 -0.41
CA ASP A 214 5.36 13.41 -0.72
C ASP A 214 4.02 14.12 -0.94
N ALA A 215 3.57 14.85 0.09
CA ALA A 215 2.32 15.61 0.03
C ALA A 215 2.38 16.81 -0.93
N GLU A 216 3.58 17.37 -1.16
CA GLU A 216 3.75 18.58 -1.96
C GLU A 216 3.56 18.28 -3.45
N GLN A 217 3.84 17.04 -3.86
CA GLN A 217 3.65 16.60 -5.24
C GLN A 217 2.22 16.10 -5.52
N LEU A 218 1.41 15.89 -4.49
CA LEU A 218 0.01 15.50 -4.68
C LEU A 218 -0.86 16.68 -5.08
N LEU A 219 -1.78 16.44 -6.01
CA LEU A 219 -2.78 17.44 -6.35
C LEU A 219 -3.64 17.80 -5.13
N ALA A 220 -3.81 19.09 -4.87
CA ALA A 220 -4.65 19.60 -3.78
C ALA A 220 -6.09 19.04 -3.84
N THR A 221 -6.58 18.75 -5.03
CA THR A 221 -7.88 18.14 -5.27
C THR A 221 -7.98 16.69 -4.76
N ILE A 222 -6.91 15.90 -4.78
CA ILE A 222 -6.85 14.57 -4.15
C ILE A 222 -6.80 14.73 -2.63
N LEU A 223 -5.95 15.64 -2.13
CA LEU A 223 -5.81 15.91 -0.69
C LEU A 223 -7.14 16.32 -0.04
N SER A 224 -7.96 17.12 -0.73
CA SER A 224 -9.26 17.60 -0.21
C SER A 224 -10.34 16.51 -0.14
N ARG A 225 -10.15 15.36 -0.80
CA ARG A 225 -11.14 14.26 -0.90
C ARG A 225 -10.73 13.00 -0.14
N ALA A 226 -9.51 12.94 0.36
CA ALA A 226 -9.02 11.79 1.11
C ALA A 226 -8.81 12.14 2.58
N GLN A 227 -9.24 11.25 3.47
CA GLN A 227 -8.95 11.37 4.89
C GLN A 227 -7.46 11.11 5.13
N LEU A 228 -6.77 12.12 5.68
CA LEU A 228 -5.35 11.98 5.99
C LEU A 228 -5.12 11.00 7.15
N VAL A 229 -4.33 9.97 6.90
CA VAL A 229 -3.77 9.03 7.86
C VAL A 229 -2.26 9.30 7.96
N LYS A 230 -1.88 10.10 8.95
CA LYS A 230 -0.47 10.47 9.14
C LYS A 230 0.32 9.31 9.73
N VAL A 231 1.28 8.79 8.98
CA VAL A 231 2.25 7.78 9.42
C VAL A 231 3.56 8.51 9.76
N SER A 232 3.98 8.51 11.01
CA SER A 232 5.19 9.19 11.45
C SER A 232 6.45 8.41 11.06
N ALA A 233 7.62 9.04 11.18
CA ALA A 233 8.88 8.31 11.12
C ALA A 233 8.97 7.29 12.27
N LEU A 234 9.56 6.14 12.02
CA LEU A 234 9.85 5.15 13.05
C LEU A 234 10.92 5.69 14.00
N ARG A 235 10.72 5.48 15.30
CA ARG A 235 11.72 5.83 16.30
C ARG A 235 12.83 4.78 16.34
N PRO A 236 14.07 5.16 16.65
CA PRO A 236 15.17 4.19 16.76
C PRO A 236 14.87 3.03 17.71
N THR A 237 14.17 3.30 18.82
CA THR A 237 13.73 2.28 19.78
C THR A 237 12.79 1.25 19.17
N GLU A 238 11.83 1.68 18.33
CA GLU A 238 10.89 0.80 17.64
C GLU A 238 11.58 -0.10 16.60
N LEU A 239 12.66 0.40 16.00
CA LEU A 239 13.48 -0.39 15.08
C LEU A 239 14.30 -1.46 15.82
N VAL A 240 14.89 -1.11 16.97
CA VAL A 240 15.68 -2.06 17.78
C VAL A 240 14.79 -3.17 18.35
N GLU A 241 13.56 -2.84 18.77
CA GLU A 241 12.60 -3.83 19.28
C GLU A 241 12.09 -4.80 18.19
N ALA A 242 12.21 -4.42 16.92
CA ALA A 242 11.75 -5.22 15.78
C ALA A 242 12.83 -6.14 15.19
N LEU A 243 14.09 -5.95 15.57
CA LEU A 243 15.27 -6.74 15.14
C LEU A 243 15.53 -7.90 16.08
#